data_89aada1fd76b02f4ef39f34d3dfe5b57
#
_entry.id   89aada1fd76b02f4ef39f34d3dfe5b57
#
_cell.length_a   1.000
_cell.length_b   1.000
_cell.length_c   1.000
_cell.angle_alpha   90.00
_cell.angle_beta   90.00
_cell.angle_gamma   90.00
#
_symmetry.space_group_name_H-M   'P 1'
#
loop_
_entity.id
_entity.type
_entity.pdbx_description
1 polymer ?
#
loop_
_entity_poly.entity_id
_entity_poly.type
_entity_poly.pdbx_seq_one_letter_code
_entity_poly.pdbx_strand_id
1 'polypeptide(L)'
;CRDWSSDVCSSDLMGFESTQETIAMTLRAADEGADMVSLLMPHFFAKKMTPEVLAGYITTVADASPLPVLLYNNPSVAAGVTIKADLINLVKDHPNVIGIKDSSSETYKQNIEAAKGRMSVLAGTANYFLDLLKSGGTGGVLSLANVFPDACARLYTLFKEGKMKEAEELNASLIGLNKEVSGSFGVAGVKAAMDLCGFCGGVPRKPMLPLTGEQLETLKQSLSKSQFAR
;
A
#
# COMPACT_ATOMS: atom_id res chain seq x y z
N CYS A 1 -11.46 -12.61 -16.29
CA CYS A 1 -10.70 -12.80 -15.05
C CYS A 1 -11.54 -12.34 -13.87
N ARG A 2 -12.49 -13.13 -13.45
CA ARG A 2 -13.24 -12.98 -12.22
C ARG A 2 -13.34 -14.36 -11.58
N ASP A 3 -12.30 -14.69 -10.82
CA ASP A 3 -12.41 -15.72 -9.82
C ASP A 3 -11.55 -15.29 -8.64
N TRP A 4 -12.10 -14.33 -7.89
CA TRP A 4 -11.62 -13.98 -6.58
C TRP A 4 -12.35 -14.92 -5.63
N SER A 5 -11.73 -16.04 -5.33
CA SER A 5 -12.24 -16.93 -4.29
C SER A 5 -12.16 -16.24 -2.93
N SER A 6 -13.11 -16.53 -2.13
CA SER A 6 -13.68 -15.89 -0.95
C SER A 6 -12.78 -15.56 0.25
N ASP A 7 -11.46 -15.63 0.17
CA ASP A 7 -10.57 -15.41 1.31
C ASP A 7 -9.70 -14.14 1.19
N VAL A 8 -10.03 -13.25 0.26
CA VAL A 8 -9.29 -12.00 0.05
C VAL A 8 -10.09 -10.83 0.60
N CYS A 9 -9.54 -10.17 1.61
CA CYS A 9 -10.05 -8.90 2.10
C CYS A 9 -10.15 -7.87 0.96
N SER A 10 -11.34 -7.40 0.67
CA SER A 10 -11.59 -6.37 -0.33
C SER A 10 -11.44 -4.99 0.31
N SER A 11 -10.42 -4.23 -0.08
CA SER A 11 -10.27 -2.85 0.36
C SER A 11 -10.40 -1.89 -0.81
N ASP A 12 -11.17 -0.82 -0.64
CA ASP A 12 -11.30 0.23 -1.62
C ASP A 12 -10.56 1.50 -1.19
N LEU A 13 -9.89 2.15 -2.16
CA LEU A 13 -9.13 3.37 -1.91
C LEU A 13 -10.05 4.57 -2.01
N MET A 14 -10.34 5.18 -0.86
CA MET A 14 -11.08 6.43 -0.73
C MET A 14 -10.11 7.59 -0.57
N GLY A 15 -10.44 8.74 -1.10
CA GLY A 15 -9.66 9.94 -0.93
C GLY A 15 -10.14 11.02 -1.89
N PHE A 16 -11.06 11.82 -1.38
CA PHE A 16 -11.54 13.02 -2.06
C PHE A 16 -11.13 14.24 -1.26
N GLU A 17 -11.16 15.39 -1.89
CA GLU A 17 -10.85 16.66 -1.23
C GLU A 17 -11.96 17.08 -0.25
N SER A 18 -13.17 16.60 -0.45
CA SER A 18 -14.32 16.85 0.39
C SER A 18 -14.59 15.70 1.36
N THR A 19 -14.73 15.98 2.63
CA THR A 19 -15.14 14.99 3.66
C THR A 19 -16.48 14.33 3.29
N GLN A 20 -17.44 15.10 2.78
CA GLN A 20 -18.77 14.58 2.41
C GLN A 20 -18.70 13.60 1.23
N GLU A 21 -17.92 13.91 0.20
CA GLU A 21 -17.72 12.99 -0.93
C GLU A 21 -17.01 11.71 -0.48
N THR A 22 -16.02 11.83 0.40
CA THR A 22 -15.33 10.66 0.95
C THR A 22 -16.29 9.78 1.75
N ILE A 23 -17.15 10.35 2.57
CA ILE A 23 -18.21 9.60 3.29
C ILE A 23 -19.16 8.92 2.32
N ALA A 24 -19.67 9.65 1.31
CA ALA A 24 -20.58 9.08 0.33
C ALA A 24 -19.98 7.87 -0.41
N MET A 25 -18.70 7.96 -0.79
CA MET A 25 -18.01 6.86 -1.44
C MET A 25 -17.67 5.72 -0.47
N THR A 26 -17.39 6.02 0.80
CA THR A 26 -17.20 4.99 1.83
C THR A 26 -18.48 4.17 2.06
N LEU A 27 -19.63 4.82 2.12
CA LEU A 27 -20.91 4.15 2.24
C LEU A 27 -21.21 3.28 1.01
N ARG A 28 -20.93 3.83 -0.17
CA ARG A 28 -21.08 3.06 -1.42
C ARG A 28 -20.15 1.84 -1.45
N ALA A 29 -18.90 1.96 -1.02
CA ALA A 29 -17.98 0.83 -0.95
C ALA A 29 -18.53 -0.28 -0.02
N ALA A 30 -19.14 0.10 1.09
CA ALA A 30 -19.78 -0.85 1.98
C ALA A 30 -20.98 -1.56 1.31
N ASP A 31 -21.82 -0.82 0.59
CA ASP A 31 -22.97 -1.38 -0.14
C ASP A 31 -22.51 -2.34 -1.25
N GLU A 32 -21.36 -2.10 -1.87
CA GLU A 32 -20.75 -2.94 -2.91
C GLU A 32 -19.97 -4.14 -2.30
N GLY A 33 -19.91 -4.28 -0.98
CA GLY A 33 -19.34 -5.43 -0.28
C GLY A 33 -17.84 -5.34 0.01
N ALA A 34 -17.28 -4.15 0.14
CA ALA A 34 -15.91 -4.00 0.64
C ALA A 34 -15.83 -4.38 2.13
N ASP A 35 -14.70 -4.95 2.56
CA ASP A 35 -14.42 -5.32 3.95
C ASP A 35 -13.78 -4.16 4.75
N MET A 36 -13.09 -3.26 4.07
CA MET A 36 -12.46 -2.07 4.66
C MET A 36 -12.30 -0.97 3.62
N VAL A 37 -12.05 0.24 4.08
CA VAL A 37 -11.69 1.36 3.21
C VAL A 37 -10.30 1.89 3.54
N SER A 38 -9.56 2.27 2.50
CA SER A 38 -8.22 2.85 2.62
C SER A 38 -8.30 4.34 2.32
N LEU A 39 -7.98 5.19 3.30
CA LEU A 39 -8.23 6.63 3.26
C LEU A 39 -6.96 7.41 2.92
N LEU A 40 -6.88 7.96 1.70
CA LEU A 40 -5.86 8.93 1.31
C LEU A 40 -6.23 10.32 1.83
N MET A 41 -5.22 11.09 2.21
CA MET A 41 -5.44 12.44 2.74
C MET A 41 -5.79 13.45 1.65
N PRO A 42 -6.71 14.41 1.90
CA PRO A 42 -6.96 15.51 0.99
C PRO A 42 -5.69 16.36 0.82
N HIS A 43 -5.44 16.87 -0.37
CA HIS A 43 -4.14 17.44 -0.69
C HIS A 43 -4.18 18.64 -1.67
N PHE A 44 -5.34 19.00 -2.20
CA PHE A 44 -5.44 20.16 -3.08
C PHE A 44 -4.97 21.47 -2.37
N PHE A 45 -5.34 21.62 -1.10
CA PHE A 45 -4.85 22.69 -0.25
C PHE A 45 -3.75 22.22 0.72
N ALA A 46 -2.73 21.53 0.22
CA ALA A 46 -1.72 20.83 1.03
C ALA A 46 -1.16 21.67 2.20
N LYS A 47 -0.89 22.97 1.98
CA LYS A 47 -0.38 23.89 3.03
C LYS A 47 -1.38 24.13 4.18
N LYS A 48 -2.65 23.81 4.00
CA LYS A 48 -3.70 23.95 5.03
C LYS A 48 -4.02 22.65 5.72
N MET A 49 -3.46 21.54 5.27
CA MET A 49 -3.67 20.20 5.84
C MET A 49 -2.77 20.02 7.06
N THR A 50 -3.09 20.75 8.15
CA THR A 50 -2.42 20.55 9.44
C THR A 50 -2.83 19.23 10.08
N PRO A 51 -2.09 18.70 11.07
CA PRO A 51 -2.48 17.48 11.79
C PRO A 51 -3.90 17.53 12.35
N GLU A 52 -4.33 18.68 12.88
CA GLU A 52 -5.67 18.85 13.47
C GLU A 52 -6.77 18.82 12.38
N VAL A 53 -6.52 19.46 11.23
CA VAL A 53 -7.46 19.44 10.09
C VAL A 53 -7.59 18.01 9.56
N LEU A 54 -6.48 17.30 9.39
CA LEU A 54 -6.48 15.90 8.94
C LEU A 54 -7.11 14.98 9.98
N ALA A 55 -6.88 15.19 11.27
CA ALA A 55 -7.52 14.43 12.34
C ALA A 55 -9.05 14.59 12.30
N GLY A 56 -9.52 15.83 12.15
CA GLY A 56 -10.96 16.12 11.97
C GLY A 56 -11.56 15.42 10.75
N TYR A 57 -10.84 15.44 9.63
CA TYR A 57 -11.24 14.72 8.41
C TYR A 57 -11.32 13.20 8.66
N ILE A 58 -10.26 12.60 9.22
CA ILE A 58 -10.19 11.16 9.49
C ILE A 58 -11.30 10.72 10.45
N THR A 59 -11.48 11.42 11.58
CA THR A 59 -12.48 11.04 12.58
C THR A 59 -13.90 11.18 12.05
N THR A 60 -14.20 12.25 11.31
CA THR A 60 -15.53 12.44 10.70
C THR A 60 -15.85 11.33 9.68
N VAL A 61 -14.89 10.93 8.86
CA VAL A 61 -15.07 9.81 7.92
C VAL A 61 -15.22 8.49 8.67
N ALA A 62 -14.37 8.25 9.68
CA ALA A 62 -14.39 7.01 10.46
C ALA A 62 -15.65 6.85 11.31
N ASP A 63 -16.20 7.95 11.85
CA ASP A 63 -17.48 7.96 12.56
C ASP A 63 -18.66 7.57 11.65
N ALA A 64 -18.62 8.03 10.40
CA ALA A 64 -19.68 7.75 9.42
C ALA A 64 -19.52 6.40 8.71
N SER A 65 -18.33 5.78 8.78
CA SER A 65 -18.00 4.56 8.05
C SER A 65 -18.53 3.31 8.76
N PRO A 66 -19.34 2.46 8.09
CA PRO A 66 -19.68 1.14 8.60
C PRO A 66 -18.52 0.14 8.50
N LEU A 67 -17.45 0.51 7.78
CA LEU A 67 -16.28 -0.33 7.52
C LEU A 67 -15.06 0.17 8.30
N PRO A 68 -14.14 -0.73 8.68
CA PRO A 68 -12.85 -0.35 9.23
C PRO A 68 -12.07 0.58 8.28
N VAL A 69 -11.40 1.59 8.84
CA VAL A 69 -10.63 2.59 8.09
C VAL A 69 -9.14 2.34 8.25
N LEU A 70 -8.46 2.12 7.13
CA LEU A 70 -7.01 2.06 7.02
C LEU A 70 -6.49 3.39 6.46
N LEU A 71 -5.65 4.09 7.19
CA LEU A 71 -5.03 5.32 6.66
C LEU A 71 -4.03 4.97 5.55
N TYR A 72 -3.92 5.84 4.55
CA TYR A 72 -2.94 5.69 3.48
C TYR A 72 -2.00 6.88 3.42
N ASN A 73 -0.75 6.66 3.85
CA ASN A 73 0.31 7.64 3.77
C ASN A 73 1.13 7.43 2.49
N ASN A 74 0.96 8.31 1.53
CA ASN A 74 1.76 8.32 0.31
C ASN A 74 2.00 9.77 -0.16
N PRO A 75 3.01 10.45 0.38
CA PRO A 75 3.29 11.84 0.05
C PRO A 75 3.51 12.10 -1.45
N SER A 76 4.01 11.12 -2.20
CA SER A 76 4.28 11.26 -3.63
C SER A 76 3.02 11.45 -4.49
N VAL A 77 1.87 10.95 -4.02
CA VAL A 77 0.57 11.09 -4.71
C VAL A 77 -0.39 12.04 -3.98
N ALA A 78 0.01 12.55 -2.82
CA ALA A 78 -0.77 13.46 -1.99
C ALA A 78 -0.12 14.84 -1.88
N ALA A 79 0.49 15.35 -2.95
CA ALA A 79 1.12 16.67 -3.03
C ALA A 79 2.05 17.00 -1.82
N GLY A 80 2.72 15.98 -1.27
CA GLY A 80 3.61 16.11 -0.11
C GLY A 80 2.89 16.06 1.25
N VAL A 81 1.56 15.99 1.30
CA VAL A 81 0.83 15.77 2.56
C VAL A 81 1.25 14.42 3.14
N THR A 82 1.69 14.45 4.39
CA THR A 82 2.36 13.32 5.04
C THR A 82 1.73 13.06 6.40
N ILE A 83 1.36 11.80 6.63
CA ILE A 83 0.91 11.33 7.95
C ILE A 83 2.17 11.07 8.81
N LYS A 84 2.30 11.84 9.88
CA LYS A 84 3.40 11.73 10.84
C LYS A 84 2.88 11.33 12.22
N ALA A 85 3.81 11.12 13.14
CA ALA A 85 3.54 10.70 14.52
C ALA A 85 2.56 11.60 15.27
N ASP A 86 2.57 12.92 15.01
CA ASP A 86 1.64 13.89 15.60
C ASP A 86 0.20 13.59 15.19
N LEU A 87 -0.07 13.38 13.90
CA LEU A 87 -1.39 12.99 13.42
C LEU A 87 -1.81 11.61 13.93
N ILE A 88 -0.90 10.62 13.94
CA ILE A 88 -1.19 9.29 14.50
C ILE A 88 -1.64 9.40 15.96
N ASN A 89 -0.97 10.22 16.76
CA ASN A 89 -1.33 10.42 18.17
C ASN A 89 -2.74 11.01 18.37
N LEU A 90 -3.27 11.77 17.39
CA LEU A 90 -4.61 12.34 17.44
C LEU A 90 -5.71 11.32 17.09
N VAL A 91 -5.39 10.29 16.30
CA VAL A 91 -6.42 9.40 15.73
C VAL A 91 -6.31 7.93 16.16
N LYS A 92 -5.19 7.51 16.74
CA LYS A 92 -4.89 6.10 17.09
C LYS A 92 -5.87 5.44 18.05
N ASP A 93 -6.57 6.22 18.85
CA ASP A 93 -7.52 5.72 19.83
C ASP A 93 -8.97 5.66 19.27
N HIS A 94 -9.17 6.05 18.02
CA HIS A 94 -10.46 5.96 17.36
C HIS A 94 -10.79 4.49 17.03
N PRO A 95 -11.94 3.95 17.48
CA PRO A 95 -12.22 2.52 17.41
C PRO A 95 -12.27 1.98 15.97
N ASN A 96 -12.66 2.81 15.00
CA ASN A 96 -12.79 2.40 13.61
C ASN A 96 -11.55 2.70 12.74
N VAL A 97 -10.49 3.31 13.30
CA VAL A 97 -9.21 3.52 12.60
C VAL A 97 -8.25 2.38 12.98
N ILE A 98 -8.13 1.39 12.09
CA ILE A 98 -7.47 0.12 12.41
C ILE A 98 -5.96 0.09 12.09
N GLY A 99 -5.47 1.03 11.29
CA GLY A 99 -4.07 1.01 10.89
C GLY A 99 -3.70 2.06 9.85
N ILE A 100 -2.47 1.94 9.37
CA ILE A 100 -1.90 2.77 8.33
C ILE A 100 -1.09 1.94 7.35
N LYS A 101 -1.35 2.09 6.05
CA LYS A 101 -0.41 1.72 4.98
C LYS A 101 0.54 2.88 4.78
N ASP A 102 1.80 2.71 5.16
CA ASP A 102 2.82 3.74 5.03
C ASP A 102 3.71 3.49 3.81
N SER A 103 3.66 4.39 2.84
CA SER A 103 4.46 4.35 1.61
C SER A 103 5.62 5.36 1.65
N SER A 104 6.00 5.85 2.83
CA SER A 104 7.13 6.76 3.05
C SER A 104 8.21 6.08 3.90
N SER A 105 9.43 6.01 3.35
CA SER A 105 10.60 5.52 4.10
C SER A 105 11.00 6.42 5.27
N GLU A 106 10.50 7.65 5.30
CA GLU A 106 10.85 8.65 6.32
C GLU A 106 9.96 8.57 7.57
N THR A 107 8.77 7.99 7.47
CA THR A 107 7.73 8.11 8.52
C THR A 107 7.41 6.82 9.23
N TYR A 108 7.53 5.66 8.58
CA TYR A 108 7.00 4.40 9.14
C TYR A 108 7.54 4.05 10.54
N LYS A 109 8.82 4.33 10.84
CA LYS A 109 9.40 4.04 12.18
C LYS A 109 8.74 4.89 13.26
N GLN A 110 8.61 6.19 13.01
CA GLN A 110 7.94 7.12 13.94
C GLN A 110 6.44 6.79 14.08
N ASN A 111 5.80 6.38 13.00
CA ASN A 111 4.40 5.98 13.01
C ASN A 111 4.17 4.67 13.78
N ILE A 112 5.10 3.70 13.72
CA ILE A 112 5.09 2.49 14.57
C ILE A 112 5.17 2.87 16.06
N GLU A 113 6.10 3.74 16.42
CA GLU A 113 6.26 4.20 17.80
C GLU A 113 5.02 4.96 18.29
N ALA A 114 4.44 5.83 17.46
CA ALA A 114 3.24 6.59 17.79
C ALA A 114 2.00 5.70 17.93
N ALA A 115 1.87 4.69 17.09
CA ALA A 115 0.75 3.75 17.10
C ALA A 115 0.70 2.90 18.37
N LYS A 116 1.84 2.63 19.01
CA LYS A 116 1.95 1.89 20.29
C LYS A 116 1.16 0.57 20.31
N GLY A 117 1.11 -0.14 19.19
CA GLY A 117 0.37 -1.38 19.04
C GLY A 117 -1.17 -1.25 18.99
N ARG A 118 -1.72 -0.03 18.98
CA ARG A 118 -3.17 0.22 18.85
C ARG A 118 -3.64 0.20 17.39
N MET A 119 -2.73 0.50 16.48
CA MET A 119 -2.96 0.50 15.05
C MET A 119 -1.94 -0.40 14.36
N SER A 120 -2.37 -1.11 13.33
CA SER A 120 -1.48 -1.83 12.43
C SER A 120 -0.68 -0.85 11.56
N VAL A 121 0.63 -1.06 11.41
CA VAL A 121 1.46 -0.30 10.48
C VAL A 121 1.97 -1.25 9.39
N LEU A 122 1.59 -0.96 8.15
CA LEU A 122 1.83 -1.80 6.97
C LEU A 122 2.79 -1.10 6.01
N ALA A 123 3.77 -1.82 5.49
CA ALA A 123 4.65 -1.31 4.43
C ALA A 123 3.88 -1.11 3.12
N GLY A 124 4.05 0.05 2.48
CA GLY A 124 3.48 0.33 1.17
C GLY A 124 4.37 -0.09 -0.01
N THR A 125 5.57 -0.60 0.25
CA THR A 125 6.54 -1.04 -0.77
C THR A 125 7.43 -2.16 -0.25
N ALA A 126 7.95 -2.99 -1.14
CA ALA A 126 8.93 -4.03 -0.82
C ALA A 126 10.30 -3.46 -0.38
N ASN A 127 10.60 -2.19 -0.70
CA ASN A 127 11.92 -1.61 -0.43
C ASN A 127 12.31 -1.59 1.05
N TYR A 128 11.36 -1.49 1.96
CA TYR A 128 11.59 -1.50 3.41
C TYR A 128 10.65 -2.45 4.16
N PHE A 129 10.06 -3.41 3.46
CA PHE A 129 9.09 -4.32 4.07
C PHE A 129 9.70 -5.11 5.24
N LEU A 130 10.87 -5.73 5.05
CA LEU A 130 11.55 -6.45 6.14
C LEU A 130 11.99 -5.51 7.26
N ASP A 131 12.48 -4.31 6.94
CA ASP A 131 12.91 -3.35 7.97
C ASP A 131 11.72 -2.82 8.80
N LEU A 132 10.57 -2.61 8.14
CA LEU A 132 9.32 -2.28 8.83
C LEU A 132 8.90 -3.40 9.79
N LEU A 133 8.94 -4.66 9.36
CA LEU A 133 8.63 -5.81 10.22
C LEU A 133 9.58 -5.89 11.43
N LYS A 134 10.90 -5.71 11.20
CA LYS A 134 11.91 -5.66 12.26
C LYS A 134 11.67 -4.51 13.26
N SER A 135 11.08 -3.42 12.80
CA SER A 135 10.76 -2.24 13.62
C SER A 135 9.43 -2.38 14.39
N GLY A 136 8.70 -3.48 14.24
CA GLY A 136 7.43 -3.73 14.93
C GLY A 136 6.18 -3.48 14.09
N GLY A 137 6.33 -3.27 12.78
CA GLY A 137 5.19 -3.24 11.86
C GLY A 137 4.55 -4.61 11.68
N THR A 138 3.33 -4.64 11.14
CA THR A 138 2.47 -5.82 11.18
C THR A 138 2.36 -6.56 9.85
N GLY A 139 2.74 -5.94 8.74
CA GLY A 139 2.60 -6.54 7.40
C GLY A 139 2.91 -5.57 6.27
N GLY A 140 2.39 -5.85 5.07
CA GLY A 140 2.59 -4.97 3.92
C GLY A 140 1.48 -5.08 2.88
N VAL A 141 1.27 -3.99 2.14
CA VAL A 141 0.41 -3.90 0.96
C VAL A 141 1.31 -3.49 -0.21
N LEU A 142 1.88 -4.50 -0.87
CA LEU A 142 2.99 -4.34 -1.80
C LEU A 142 2.51 -4.48 -3.25
N SER A 143 2.82 -3.51 -4.11
CA SER A 143 2.55 -3.62 -5.55
C SER A 143 3.25 -4.85 -6.18
N LEU A 144 4.43 -5.20 -5.67
CA LEU A 144 5.19 -6.37 -6.12
C LEU A 144 4.46 -7.69 -5.86
N ALA A 145 3.59 -7.75 -4.85
CA ALA A 145 2.81 -8.95 -4.53
C ALA A 145 1.78 -9.31 -5.60
N ASN A 146 1.42 -8.38 -6.50
CA ASN A 146 0.60 -8.70 -7.68
C ASN A 146 1.35 -9.59 -8.69
N VAL A 147 2.68 -9.54 -8.69
CA VAL A 147 3.53 -10.29 -9.62
C VAL A 147 4.16 -11.53 -8.94
N PHE A 148 4.62 -11.36 -7.71
CA PHE A 148 5.33 -12.38 -6.93
C PHE A 148 4.68 -12.56 -5.53
N PRO A 149 3.40 -12.97 -5.46
CA PRO A 149 2.69 -13.12 -4.18
C PRO A 149 3.37 -14.11 -3.24
N ASP A 150 3.77 -15.28 -3.76
CA ASP A 150 4.41 -16.34 -2.97
C ASP A 150 5.73 -15.88 -2.34
N ALA A 151 6.53 -15.10 -3.08
CA ALA A 151 7.80 -14.59 -2.58
C ALA A 151 7.60 -13.52 -1.50
N CYS A 152 6.62 -12.63 -1.66
CA CYS A 152 6.27 -11.63 -0.65
C CYS A 152 5.72 -12.30 0.62
N ALA A 153 4.85 -13.29 0.48
CA ALA A 153 4.32 -14.08 1.60
C ALA A 153 5.43 -14.89 2.29
N ARG A 154 6.32 -15.49 1.51
CA ARG A 154 7.47 -16.25 2.05
C ARG A 154 8.38 -15.36 2.89
N LEU A 155 8.66 -14.12 2.47
CA LEU A 155 9.44 -13.18 3.25
C LEU A 155 8.81 -12.92 4.63
N TYR A 156 7.50 -12.70 4.67
CA TYR A 156 6.77 -12.53 5.93
C TYR A 156 6.87 -13.78 6.82
N THR A 157 6.68 -14.97 6.23
CA THR A 157 6.77 -16.25 6.96
C THR A 157 8.16 -16.47 7.54
N LEU A 158 9.22 -16.23 6.76
CA LEU A 158 10.60 -16.36 7.23
C LEU A 158 10.91 -15.42 8.42
N PHE A 159 10.40 -14.18 8.34
CA PHE A 159 10.50 -13.25 9.45
C PHE A 159 9.79 -13.78 10.71
N LYS A 160 8.55 -14.27 10.57
CA LYS A 160 7.75 -14.82 11.69
C LYS A 160 8.39 -16.07 12.31
N GLU A 161 9.05 -16.89 11.50
CA GLU A 161 9.78 -18.08 11.93
C GLU A 161 11.16 -17.78 12.55
N GLY A 162 11.60 -16.51 12.54
CA GLY A 162 12.91 -16.10 13.02
C GLY A 162 14.08 -16.49 12.10
N LYS A 163 13.80 -16.95 10.88
CA LYS A 163 14.81 -17.35 9.87
C LYS A 163 15.40 -16.10 9.20
N MET A 164 16.07 -15.28 9.98
CA MET A 164 16.44 -13.92 9.58
C MET A 164 17.42 -13.89 8.41
N LYS A 165 18.39 -14.82 8.34
CA LYS A 165 19.35 -14.87 7.24
C LYS A 165 18.64 -15.13 5.90
N GLU A 166 17.75 -16.13 5.85
CA GLU A 166 16.95 -16.43 4.66
C GLU A 166 16.02 -15.27 4.29
N ALA A 167 15.44 -14.60 5.28
CA ALA A 167 14.60 -13.43 5.07
C ALA A 167 15.38 -12.25 4.46
N GLU A 168 16.61 -12.00 4.90
CA GLU A 168 17.48 -10.94 4.36
C GLU A 168 17.91 -11.23 2.93
N GLU A 169 18.29 -12.47 2.61
CA GLU A 169 18.64 -12.90 1.24
C GLU A 169 17.44 -12.74 0.29
N LEU A 170 16.26 -13.19 0.69
CA LEU A 170 15.03 -13.03 -0.09
C LEU A 170 14.64 -11.56 -0.24
N ASN A 171 14.73 -10.76 0.83
CA ASN A 171 14.42 -9.33 0.80
C ASN A 171 15.30 -8.56 -0.18
N ALA A 172 16.60 -8.85 -0.25
CA ALA A 172 17.51 -8.22 -1.21
C ALA A 172 17.07 -8.48 -2.66
N SER A 173 16.64 -9.70 -2.97
CA SER A 173 16.10 -10.06 -4.29
C SER A 173 14.80 -9.32 -4.59
N LEU A 174 13.88 -9.22 -3.61
CA LEU A 174 12.60 -8.52 -3.78
C LEU A 174 12.78 -7.01 -3.96
N ILE A 175 13.74 -6.38 -3.29
CA ILE A 175 14.07 -4.96 -3.49
C ILE A 175 14.56 -4.73 -4.93
N GLY A 176 15.44 -5.59 -5.44
CA GLY A 176 15.89 -5.53 -6.83
C GLY A 176 14.73 -5.61 -7.82
N LEU A 177 13.86 -6.60 -7.67
CA LEU A 177 12.67 -6.76 -8.52
C LEU A 177 11.69 -5.59 -8.40
N ASN A 178 11.47 -5.08 -7.19
CA ASN A 178 10.58 -3.94 -6.98
C ASN A 178 11.08 -2.70 -7.71
N LYS A 179 12.39 -2.48 -7.74
CA LYS A 179 13.01 -1.39 -8.49
C LYS A 179 12.76 -1.54 -9.99
N GLU A 180 12.97 -2.74 -10.54
CA GLU A 180 12.82 -3.01 -11.97
C GLU A 180 11.34 -2.97 -12.43
N VAL A 181 10.42 -3.47 -11.64
CA VAL A 181 8.99 -3.57 -11.99
C VAL A 181 8.26 -2.28 -11.66
N SER A 182 8.13 -1.98 -10.37
CA SER A 182 7.30 -0.88 -9.86
C SER A 182 8.07 0.45 -9.85
N GLY A 183 9.36 0.44 -9.52
CA GLY A 183 10.19 1.64 -9.42
C GLY A 183 10.42 2.30 -10.76
N SER A 184 10.80 1.53 -11.78
CA SER A 184 11.14 2.06 -13.12
C SER A 184 9.91 2.41 -13.94
N PHE A 185 8.82 1.65 -13.82
CA PHE A 185 7.69 1.74 -14.75
C PHE A 185 6.33 1.94 -14.07
N GLY A 186 6.29 2.07 -12.75
CA GLY A 186 5.06 2.32 -12.00
C GLY A 186 3.98 1.26 -12.23
N VAL A 187 2.72 1.71 -12.28
CA VAL A 187 1.55 0.83 -12.48
C VAL A 187 1.61 0.11 -13.82
N ALA A 188 2.08 0.76 -14.89
CA ALA A 188 2.19 0.13 -16.21
C ALA A 188 3.19 -1.04 -16.18
N GLY A 189 4.30 -0.89 -15.43
CA GLY A 189 5.28 -1.97 -15.23
C GLY A 189 4.72 -3.15 -14.45
N VAL A 190 4.01 -2.89 -13.36
CA VAL A 190 3.36 -3.96 -12.57
C VAL A 190 2.37 -4.75 -13.43
N LYS A 191 1.52 -4.07 -14.20
CA LYS A 191 0.52 -4.71 -15.08
C LYS A 191 1.18 -5.54 -16.17
N ALA A 192 2.21 -4.99 -16.84
CA ALA A 192 2.96 -5.72 -17.85
C ALA A 192 3.71 -6.93 -17.25
N ALA A 193 4.29 -6.79 -16.06
CA ALA A 193 4.93 -7.90 -15.37
C ALA A 193 3.94 -9.00 -15.00
N MET A 194 2.72 -8.66 -14.58
CA MET A 194 1.64 -9.64 -14.34
C MET A 194 1.34 -10.44 -15.61
N ASP A 195 1.16 -9.77 -16.75
CA ASP A 195 0.92 -10.46 -18.03
C ASP A 195 2.09 -11.37 -18.42
N LEU A 196 3.33 -10.92 -18.24
CA LEU A 196 4.53 -11.71 -18.51
C LEU A 196 4.68 -12.94 -17.60
N CYS A 197 4.15 -12.86 -16.37
CA CYS A 197 4.17 -13.96 -15.39
C CYS A 197 2.91 -14.85 -15.48
N GLY A 198 2.06 -14.68 -16.48
CA GLY A 198 0.87 -15.52 -16.70
C GLY A 198 -0.35 -15.13 -15.87
N PHE A 199 -0.34 -13.95 -15.24
CA PHE A 199 -1.51 -13.34 -14.61
C PHE A 199 -2.28 -12.45 -15.60
N CYS A 200 -3.28 -11.73 -15.12
CA CYS A 200 -4.09 -10.82 -15.92
C CYS A 200 -3.84 -9.36 -15.48
N GLY A 201 -2.81 -8.73 -16.01
CA GLY A 201 -2.48 -7.33 -15.75
C GLY A 201 -3.32 -6.38 -16.60
N GLY A 202 -3.32 -6.57 -17.91
CA GLY A 202 -4.00 -5.71 -18.87
C GLY A 202 -3.39 -4.31 -18.97
N VAL A 203 -4.11 -3.40 -19.61
CA VAL A 203 -3.63 -2.02 -19.81
C VAL A 203 -3.96 -1.14 -18.61
N PRO A 204 -3.13 -0.13 -18.30
CA PRO A 204 -3.46 0.86 -17.28
C PRO A 204 -4.68 1.69 -17.68
N ARG A 205 -5.44 2.20 -16.70
CA ARG A 205 -6.53 3.15 -16.96
C ARG A 205 -5.97 4.48 -17.43
N LYS A 206 -6.63 5.09 -18.42
CA LYS A 206 -6.28 6.45 -18.87
C LYS A 206 -6.35 7.45 -17.70
N PRO A 207 -5.48 8.47 -17.68
CA PRO A 207 -4.57 8.93 -18.75
C PRO A 207 -3.23 8.18 -18.83
N MET A 208 -2.98 7.17 -17.98
CA MET A 208 -1.73 6.41 -18.00
C MET A 208 -1.62 5.57 -19.28
N LEU A 209 -0.41 5.51 -19.83
CA LEU A 209 -0.11 4.75 -21.05
C LEU A 209 0.50 3.40 -20.70
N PRO A 210 0.32 2.37 -21.54
CA PRO A 210 1.06 1.13 -21.42
C PRO A 210 2.56 1.36 -21.71
N LEU A 211 3.39 0.36 -21.38
CA LEU A 211 4.81 0.39 -21.72
C LEU A 211 5.00 0.44 -23.23
N THR A 212 6.06 1.15 -23.68
CA THR A 212 6.55 1.06 -25.07
C THR A 212 7.19 -0.30 -25.32
N GLY A 213 7.40 -0.65 -26.59
CA GLY A 213 8.08 -1.91 -26.95
C GLY A 213 9.45 -2.04 -26.30
N GLU A 214 10.25 -0.98 -26.29
CA GLU A 214 11.58 -0.96 -25.66
C GLU A 214 11.52 -1.16 -24.14
N GLN A 215 10.60 -0.47 -23.47
CA GLN A 215 10.36 -0.63 -22.02
C GLN A 215 9.92 -2.05 -21.68
N LEU A 216 9.07 -2.64 -22.50
CA LEU A 216 8.60 -4.00 -22.32
C LEU A 216 9.73 -5.01 -22.47
N GLU A 217 10.62 -4.85 -23.45
CA GLU A 217 11.79 -5.71 -23.62
C GLU A 217 12.78 -5.56 -22.45
N THR A 218 12.98 -4.34 -21.94
CA THR A 218 13.79 -4.09 -20.75
C THR A 218 13.20 -4.84 -19.54
N LEU A 219 11.89 -4.75 -19.34
CA LEU A 219 11.20 -5.45 -18.25
C LEU A 219 11.32 -6.98 -18.38
N LYS A 220 11.14 -7.54 -19.59
CA LYS A 220 11.31 -8.98 -19.86
C LYS A 220 12.71 -9.45 -19.49
N GLN A 221 13.76 -8.71 -19.91
CA GLN A 221 15.14 -9.04 -19.59
C GLN A 221 15.40 -9.00 -18.07
N SER A 222 14.83 -8.04 -17.35
CA SER A 222 14.95 -7.97 -15.90
C SER A 222 14.27 -9.17 -15.22
N LEU A 223 13.05 -9.51 -15.65
CA LEU A 223 12.32 -10.65 -15.11
C LEU A 223 13.00 -11.99 -15.39
N SER A 224 13.55 -12.19 -16.60
CA SER A 224 14.23 -13.45 -16.98
C SER A 224 15.50 -13.72 -16.18
N LYS A 225 16.16 -12.68 -15.66
CA LYS A 225 17.34 -12.80 -14.80
C LYS A 225 16.98 -13.05 -13.33
N SER A 226 15.71 -12.93 -12.97
CA SER A 226 15.27 -13.12 -11.59
C SER A 226 15.21 -14.61 -11.24
N GLN A 227 15.49 -14.95 -9.99
CA GLN A 227 15.30 -16.32 -9.46
C GLN A 227 13.81 -16.76 -9.42
N PHE A 228 12.88 -15.88 -9.76
CA PHE A 228 11.44 -16.11 -9.78
C PHE A 228 10.89 -16.18 -11.22
N ALA A 229 11.76 -16.21 -12.24
CA ALA A 229 11.34 -16.41 -13.62
C ALA A 229 10.57 -17.74 -13.74
N ARG A 230 9.37 -17.66 -14.34
CA ARG A 230 8.52 -18.81 -14.65
C ARG A 230 8.60 -19.15 -16.12
#